data_b15e8745c0cf7f4f228257cc29559e4f
#
_entry.id   b15e8745c0cf7f4f228257cc29559e4f
#
_cell.length_a   1.000
_cell.length_b   1.000
_cell.length_c   1.000
_cell.angle_alpha   90.00
_cell.angle_beta   90.00
_cell.angle_gamma   90.00
#
_symmetry.space_group_name_H-M   'P 1'
#
loop_
_entity.id
_entity.type
_entity.pdbx_description
1 polymer ?
#
loop_
_entity_poly.entity_id
_entity_poly.type
_entity_poly.pdbx_seq_one_letter_code
_entity_poly.pdbx_strand_id
1 'polypeptide(L)'
;AVGTNCMNQNTTGSQNTAIGDSSLRNATTAVGNVSVGYKALGDGTITTGHYNVCVGNNTGKDITTGQYNVCVGHANGTALTTGGYNTILGYTSTGGLTTGSNNTYIGFYAVPSASNVYGEMVLSSGNSSTQGKGGATTFIASHNSGGSPGGVYRGGNSSSWSTTSDIRIKKNVVDNNTGLDKINEIRVRNFEYRTEEEITELPSTCAIGKEGLQLGVIAQEIEQILPDVVSTETTGCKTVDSDNITWYLVNAVKELSAKVDELESKLN
;
A
#
# COMPACT_ATOMS: atom_id res chain seq x y z
N ALA A 1 7.57 -26.27 -25.03
CA ALA A 1 7.18 -26.85 -23.74
C ALA A 1 8.29 -27.76 -23.21
N VAL A 2 8.60 -27.69 -21.91
CA VAL A 2 9.60 -28.51 -21.22
C VAL A 2 9.03 -28.92 -19.86
N GLY A 3 8.90 -30.22 -19.62
CA GLY A 3 8.41 -30.79 -18.34
C GLY A 3 7.33 -31.87 -18.53
N THR A 4 7.09 -32.66 -17.46
CA THR A 4 6.05 -33.70 -17.45
C THR A 4 4.67 -33.04 -17.55
N ASN A 5 3.77 -33.56 -18.36
CA ASN A 5 2.42 -33.02 -18.60
C ASN A 5 2.37 -31.55 -19.01
N CYS A 6 3.47 -30.97 -19.44
CA CYS A 6 3.56 -29.57 -19.88
C CYS A 6 2.81 -29.40 -21.21
N MET A 7 1.80 -28.52 -21.27
CA MET A 7 0.95 -28.24 -22.44
C MET A 7 0.30 -29.51 -23.06
N ASN A 8 0.03 -30.54 -22.29
CA ASN A 8 -0.39 -31.83 -22.84
C ASN A 8 -1.79 -31.83 -23.45
N GLN A 9 -2.62 -30.82 -23.19
CA GLN A 9 -3.96 -30.67 -23.79
C GLN A 9 -4.02 -29.57 -24.88
N ASN A 10 -2.89 -29.05 -25.30
CA ASN A 10 -2.89 -28.00 -26.32
C ASN A 10 -3.33 -28.55 -27.69
N THR A 11 -4.35 -27.94 -28.27
CA THR A 11 -4.90 -28.33 -29.59
C THR A 11 -4.52 -27.34 -30.69
N THR A 12 -4.90 -26.06 -30.54
CA THR A 12 -4.67 -25.01 -31.54
C THR A 12 -3.97 -23.77 -30.95
N GLY A 13 -3.66 -23.80 -29.63
CA GLY A 13 -2.96 -22.71 -28.97
C GLY A 13 -1.55 -22.50 -29.54
N SER A 14 -1.15 -21.26 -29.72
CA SER A 14 0.12 -20.89 -30.32
C SER A 14 0.87 -19.81 -29.51
N GLN A 15 2.15 -19.62 -29.81
CA GLN A 15 3.00 -18.60 -29.17
C GLN A 15 3.13 -18.75 -27.65
N ASN A 16 2.89 -19.95 -27.11
CA ASN A 16 3.00 -20.20 -25.68
C ASN A 16 4.39 -20.72 -25.31
N THR A 17 4.92 -20.23 -24.20
CA THR A 17 6.12 -20.74 -23.53
C THR A 17 5.71 -21.43 -22.24
N ALA A 18 6.00 -22.72 -22.11
CA ALA A 18 5.70 -23.48 -20.89
C ALA A 18 6.91 -24.31 -20.45
N ILE A 19 7.32 -24.12 -19.19
CA ILE A 19 8.46 -24.81 -18.58
C ILE A 19 8.09 -25.23 -17.15
N GLY A 20 8.14 -26.51 -16.88
CA GLY A 20 7.83 -27.08 -15.57
C GLY A 20 6.78 -28.21 -15.63
N ASP A 21 6.75 -29.05 -14.58
CA ASP A 21 5.72 -30.08 -14.50
C ASP A 21 4.32 -29.44 -14.42
N SER A 22 3.39 -29.94 -15.26
CA SER A 22 2.02 -29.48 -15.36
C SER A 22 1.86 -27.98 -15.67
N SER A 23 2.90 -27.33 -16.19
CA SER A 23 2.86 -25.94 -16.65
C SER A 23 1.95 -25.84 -17.88
N LEU A 24 0.99 -24.90 -17.86
CA LEU A 24 0.00 -24.67 -18.91
C LEU A 24 -0.71 -25.97 -19.37
N ARG A 25 -0.91 -26.93 -18.45
CA ARG A 25 -1.34 -28.30 -18.75
C ARG A 25 -2.66 -28.37 -19.51
N ASN A 26 -3.66 -27.64 -19.06
CA ASN A 26 -5.03 -27.71 -19.55
C ASN A 26 -5.37 -26.61 -20.60
N ALA A 27 -4.38 -25.96 -21.17
CA ALA A 27 -4.58 -24.95 -22.19
C ALA A 27 -4.90 -25.61 -23.55
N THR A 28 -6.07 -25.33 -24.12
CA THR A 28 -6.51 -25.91 -25.39
C THR A 28 -6.24 -24.98 -26.57
N THR A 29 -6.74 -23.76 -26.53
CA THR A 29 -6.67 -22.78 -27.64
C THR A 29 -6.00 -21.47 -27.25
N ALA A 30 -5.45 -21.38 -26.03
CA ALA A 30 -4.82 -20.18 -25.49
C ALA A 30 -3.58 -19.75 -26.29
N VAL A 31 -3.35 -18.44 -26.39
CA VAL A 31 -2.29 -17.85 -27.22
C VAL A 31 -1.44 -16.88 -26.39
N GLY A 32 -0.13 -16.88 -26.63
CA GLY A 32 0.80 -15.86 -26.13
C GLY A 32 1.05 -15.90 -24.62
N ASN A 33 0.84 -17.06 -23.97
CA ASN A 33 1.09 -17.18 -22.53
C ASN A 33 2.53 -17.59 -22.23
N VAL A 34 3.10 -17.04 -21.17
CA VAL A 34 4.37 -17.49 -20.57
C VAL A 34 4.07 -18.15 -19.23
N SER A 35 4.41 -19.43 -19.10
CA SER A 35 4.15 -20.24 -17.90
C SER A 35 5.44 -20.96 -17.49
N VAL A 36 6.02 -20.59 -16.36
CA VAL A 36 7.27 -21.17 -15.87
C VAL A 36 7.13 -21.56 -14.40
N GLY A 37 7.23 -22.86 -14.12
CA GLY A 37 7.13 -23.40 -12.78
C GLY A 37 6.13 -24.55 -12.67
N TYR A 38 6.15 -25.24 -11.52
CA TYR A 38 5.20 -26.30 -11.23
C TYR A 38 3.78 -25.75 -11.17
N LYS A 39 2.87 -26.31 -12.01
CA LYS A 39 1.47 -25.91 -12.13
C LYS A 39 1.23 -24.40 -12.36
N ALA A 40 2.18 -23.67 -12.89
CA ALA A 40 1.91 -22.33 -13.38
C ALA A 40 0.88 -22.43 -14.52
N LEU A 41 -0.23 -21.67 -14.44
CA LEU A 41 -1.37 -21.81 -15.38
C LEU A 41 -1.83 -23.26 -15.61
N GLY A 42 -1.74 -24.13 -14.58
CA GLY A 42 -1.80 -25.59 -14.77
C GLY A 42 -3.11 -26.28 -14.46
N ASP A 43 -3.95 -25.78 -13.57
CA ASP A 43 -5.14 -26.48 -13.07
C ASP A 43 -6.44 -25.98 -13.75
N GLY A 44 -6.55 -24.69 -14.07
CA GLY A 44 -7.69 -24.14 -14.82
C GLY A 44 -7.74 -24.66 -16.26
N THR A 45 -8.94 -24.89 -16.79
CA THR A 45 -9.10 -25.15 -18.22
C THR A 45 -9.03 -23.83 -18.98
N ILE A 46 -7.85 -23.49 -19.45
CA ILE A 46 -7.61 -22.25 -20.19
C ILE A 46 -8.14 -22.40 -21.61
N THR A 47 -9.33 -21.92 -21.86
CA THR A 47 -9.93 -21.96 -23.21
C THR A 47 -9.55 -20.74 -24.03
N THR A 48 -9.74 -19.54 -23.47
CA THR A 48 -9.49 -18.25 -24.13
C THR A 48 -8.67 -17.29 -23.27
N GLY A 49 -7.93 -17.80 -22.27
CA GLY A 49 -7.01 -17.01 -21.46
C GLY A 49 -5.73 -16.72 -22.25
N HIS A 50 -5.58 -15.50 -22.77
CA HIS A 50 -4.46 -15.11 -23.62
C HIS A 50 -3.52 -14.15 -22.91
N TYR A 51 -2.24 -14.13 -23.33
CA TYR A 51 -1.27 -13.12 -22.94
C TYR A 51 -1.01 -13.00 -21.45
N ASN A 52 -1.11 -14.14 -20.70
CA ASN A 52 -0.77 -14.17 -19.30
C ASN A 52 0.70 -14.54 -19.09
N VAL A 53 1.36 -13.94 -18.12
CA VAL A 53 2.71 -14.26 -17.66
C VAL A 53 2.63 -14.80 -16.24
N CYS A 54 2.86 -16.09 -16.06
CA CYS A 54 2.86 -16.73 -14.74
C CYS A 54 4.21 -17.44 -14.50
N VAL A 55 4.99 -16.91 -13.56
CA VAL A 55 6.32 -17.42 -13.24
C VAL A 55 6.41 -17.78 -11.75
N GLY A 56 6.58 -19.06 -11.46
CA GLY A 56 6.71 -19.60 -10.12
C GLY A 56 5.75 -20.75 -9.84
N ASN A 57 5.83 -21.31 -8.64
CA ASN A 57 5.01 -22.47 -8.24
C ASN A 57 3.55 -22.05 -8.01
N ASN A 58 2.60 -22.75 -8.62
CA ASN A 58 1.15 -22.54 -8.51
C ASN A 58 0.66 -21.11 -8.87
N THR A 59 1.39 -20.36 -9.67
CA THR A 59 0.97 -19.01 -10.08
C THR A 59 -0.14 -19.07 -11.13
N GLY A 60 -1.21 -18.28 -10.92
CA GLY A 60 -2.33 -18.20 -11.85
C GLY A 60 -2.99 -19.54 -12.17
N LYS A 61 -2.88 -20.55 -11.29
CA LYS A 61 -3.21 -21.95 -11.60
C LYS A 61 -4.66 -22.19 -12.02
N ASP A 62 -5.61 -21.37 -11.56
CA ASP A 62 -7.05 -21.50 -11.83
C ASP A 62 -7.55 -20.52 -12.92
N ILE A 63 -6.68 -19.78 -13.60
CA ILE A 63 -7.09 -18.89 -14.70
C ILE A 63 -7.77 -19.73 -15.81
N THR A 64 -8.94 -19.26 -16.26
CA THR A 64 -9.72 -19.90 -17.32
C THR A 64 -9.82 -19.04 -18.58
N THR A 65 -10.45 -17.87 -18.47
CA THR A 65 -10.62 -16.92 -19.57
C THR A 65 -9.96 -15.58 -19.30
N GLY A 66 -9.36 -15.39 -18.11
CA GLY A 66 -8.62 -14.17 -17.75
C GLY A 66 -7.45 -13.90 -18.69
N GLN A 67 -7.25 -12.64 -19.04
CA GLN A 67 -6.23 -12.24 -20.02
C GLN A 67 -5.34 -11.11 -19.48
N TYR A 68 -4.12 -11.01 -20.04
CA TYR A 68 -3.18 -9.92 -19.72
C TYR A 68 -2.81 -9.83 -18.24
N ASN A 69 -2.78 -10.97 -17.51
CA ASN A 69 -2.35 -11.00 -16.13
C ASN A 69 -0.85 -11.30 -16.01
N VAL A 70 -0.19 -10.66 -15.06
CA VAL A 70 1.20 -10.94 -14.66
C VAL A 70 1.20 -11.46 -13.23
N CYS A 71 1.56 -12.73 -13.03
CA CYS A 71 1.64 -13.40 -11.73
C CYS A 71 3.05 -13.95 -11.53
N VAL A 72 3.85 -13.35 -10.64
CA VAL A 72 5.25 -13.78 -10.41
C VAL A 72 5.50 -14.03 -8.93
N GLY A 73 6.08 -15.19 -8.62
CA GLY A 73 6.43 -15.61 -7.27
C GLY A 73 5.83 -16.96 -6.88
N HIS A 74 5.28 -17.10 -5.69
CA HIS A 74 4.70 -18.36 -5.21
C HIS A 74 3.21 -18.20 -4.89
N ALA A 75 2.37 -19.08 -5.42
CA ALA A 75 0.93 -19.14 -5.16
C ALA A 75 0.20 -17.79 -5.38
N ASN A 76 0.64 -17.01 -6.33
CA ASN A 76 0.02 -15.72 -6.68
C ASN A 76 -1.12 -15.94 -7.68
N GLY A 77 -2.24 -15.23 -7.48
CA GLY A 77 -3.39 -15.31 -8.37
C GLY A 77 -4.05 -16.69 -8.41
N THR A 78 -3.95 -17.49 -7.36
CA THR A 78 -4.42 -18.88 -7.35
C THR A 78 -5.93 -19.04 -7.47
N ALA A 79 -6.72 -18.04 -7.09
CA ALA A 79 -8.18 -18.04 -7.21
C ALA A 79 -8.67 -17.25 -8.44
N LEU A 80 -7.77 -16.60 -9.18
CA LEU A 80 -8.12 -15.80 -10.35
C LEU A 80 -8.64 -16.69 -11.48
N THR A 81 -9.82 -16.39 -11.98
CA THR A 81 -10.49 -17.19 -13.04
C THR A 81 -10.68 -16.38 -14.32
N THR A 82 -11.52 -15.37 -14.29
CA THR A 82 -11.89 -14.57 -15.46
C THR A 82 -11.37 -13.13 -15.44
N GLY A 83 -10.82 -12.68 -14.30
CA GLY A 83 -10.24 -11.34 -14.17
C GLY A 83 -9.04 -11.12 -15.09
N GLY A 84 -8.90 -9.90 -15.62
CA GLY A 84 -7.83 -9.55 -16.55
C GLY A 84 -7.06 -8.29 -16.14
N TYR A 85 -5.90 -8.08 -16.78
CA TYR A 85 -5.06 -6.90 -16.57
C TYR A 85 -4.59 -6.71 -15.12
N ASN A 86 -4.37 -7.81 -14.38
CA ASN A 86 -3.85 -7.74 -13.02
C ASN A 86 -2.33 -7.94 -12.99
N THR A 87 -1.64 -7.20 -12.14
CA THR A 87 -0.22 -7.38 -11.84
C THR A 87 -0.07 -7.86 -10.40
N ILE A 88 0.47 -9.07 -10.21
CA ILE A 88 0.54 -9.75 -8.91
C ILE A 88 1.97 -10.27 -8.71
N LEU A 89 2.71 -9.64 -7.80
CA LEU A 89 4.12 -9.97 -7.54
C LEU A 89 4.34 -10.30 -6.07
N GLY A 90 5.00 -11.40 -5.76
CA GLY A 90 5.39 -11.75 -4.38
C GLY A 90 4.98 -13.15 -3.96
N TYR A 91 4.48 -13.29 -2.73
CA TYR A 91 4.12 -14.58 -2.13
C TYR A 91 2.67 -14.59 -1.66
N THR A 92 1.87 -15.53 -2.18
CA THR A 92 0.45 -15.77 -1.82
C THR A 92 -0.40 -14.48 -1.84
N SER A 93 -0.06 -13.58 -2.76
CA SER A 93 -0.86 -12.37 -2.98
C SER A 93 -2.13 -12.71 -3.74
N THR A 94 -3.22 -11.99 -3.46
CA THR A 94 -4.55 -12.17 -4.09
C THR A 94 -5.27 -13.48 -3.81
N GLY A 95 -5.11 -14.05 -2.62
CA GLY A 95 -5.86 -15.24 -2.19
C GLY A 95 -7.37 -15.01 -2.06
N GLY A 96 -8.07 -14.58 -3.11
CA GLY A 96 -9.51 -14.29 -3.08
C GLY A 96 -9.99 -13.50 -4.29
N LEU A 97 -9.07 -12.97 -5.10
CA LEU A 97 -9.42 -12.31 -6.36
C LEU A 97 -9.85 -13.35 -7.39
N THR A 98 -11.10 -13.30 -7.85
CA THR A 98 -11.63 -14.25 -8.83
C THR A 98 -11.91 -13.60 -10.19
N THR A 99 -12.69 -12.55 -10.22
CA THR A 99 -13.14 -11.87 -11.44
C THR A 99 -12.65 -10.40 -11.53
N GLY A 100 -11.97 -9.91 -10.49
CA GLY A 100 -11.45 -8.55 -10.45
C GLY A 100 -10.42 -8.26 -11.53
N SER A 101 -10.39 -7.01 -12.00
CA SER A 101 -9.55 -6.60 -13.13
C SER A 101 -8.84 -5.25 -12.89
N ASN A 102 -7.74 -5.03 -13.62
CA ASN A 102 -6.94 -3.80 -13.56
C ASN A 102 -6.34 -3.51 -12.17
N ASN A 103 -6.01 -4.55 -11.40
CA ASN A 103 -5.48 -4.41 -10.05
C ASN A 103 -3.97 -4.63 -10.01
N THR A 104 -3.31 -4.05 -9.00
CA THR A 104 -1.88 -4.24 -8.73
C THR A 104 -1.67 -4.67 -7.27
N TYR A 105 -1.11 -5.85 -7.07
CA TYR A 105 -0.79 -6.42 -5.76
C TYR A 105 0.69 -6.77 -5.70
N ILE A 106 1.44 -6.14 -4.82
CA ILE A 106 2.89 -6.37 -4.68
C ILE A 106 3.23 -6.64 -3.22
N GLY A 107 3.99 -7.70 -2.99
CA GLY A 107 4.55 -8.05 -1.70
C GLY A 107 4.04 -9.38 -1.14
N PHE A 108 4.13 -9.53 0.19
CA PHE A 108 3.71 -10.71 0.92
C PHE A 108 2.25 -10.55 1.36
N TYR A 109 1.38 -11.52 1.03
CA TYR A 109 -0.05 -11.51 1.38
C TYR A 109 -0.77 -10.18 1.09
N ALA A 110 -0.52 -9.55 -0.07
CA ALA A 110 -1.34 -8.44 -0.55
C ALA A 110 -2.70 -8.99 -1.02
N VAL A 111 -3.79 -8.71 -0.30
CA VAL A 111 -5.11 -9.33 -0.48
C VAL A 111 -6.10 -8.31 -1.03
N PRO A 112 -6.96 -8.68 -1.99
CA PRO A 112 -8.00 -7.80 -2.51
C PRO A 112 -9.05 -7.46 -1.45
N SER A 113 -9.67 -6.28 -1.58
CA SER A 113 -10.82 -5.89 -0.74
C SER A 113 -12.07 -6.72 -1.04
N ALA A 114 -12.21 -7.19 -2.27
CA ALA A 114 -13.29 -8.06 -2.74
C ALA A 114 -12.83 -8.95 -3.92
N SER A 115 -13.54 -10.05 -4.15
CA SER A 115 -13.21 -11.01 -5.20
C SER A 115 -13.33 -10.47 -6.63
N ASN A 116 -14.10 -9.40 -6.81
CA ASN A 116 -14.41 -8.77 -8.09
C ASN A 116 -13.95 -7.29 -8.17
N VAL A 117 -13.04 -6.87 -7.29
CA VAL A 117 -12.58 -5.48 -7.23
C VAL A 117 -11.91 -5.03 -8.53
N TYR A 118 -12.08 -3.76 -8.87
CA TYR A 118 -11.53 -3.14 -10.07
C TYR A 118 -10.65 -1.92 -9.72
N GLY A 119 -9.45 -1.85 -10.28
CA GLY A 119 -8.57 -0.69 -10.17
C GLY A 119 -7.97 -0.48 -8.78
N GLU A 120 -7.79 -1.54 -8.00
CA GLU A 120 -7.17 -1.48 -6.66
C GLU A 120 -5.66 -1.68 -6.74
N MET A 121 -4.91 -0.92 -5.96
CA MET A 121 -3.48 -1.14 -5.76
C MET A 121 -3.19 -1.43 -4.28
N VAL A 122 -2.46 -2.50 -3.99
CA VAL A 122 -1.98 -2.84 -2.65
C VAL A 122 -0.48 -3.11 -2.72
N LEU A 123 0.29 -2.31 -1.99
CA LEU A 123 1.71 -2.54 -1.73
C LEU A 123 1.86 -3.00 -0.29
N SER A 124 2.34 -4.23 -0.08
CA SER A 124 2.48 -4.84 1.24
C SER A 124 3.93 -5.20 1.52
N SER A 125 4.48 -4.65 2.60
CA SER A 125 5.74 -5.11 3.18
C SER A 125 5.47 -5.70 4.56
N GLY A 126 5.72 -6.97 4.77
CA GLY A 126 5.50 -7.56 6.08
C GLY A 126 5.15 -9.05 6.02
N ASN A 127 4.79 -9.61 7.16
CA ASN A 127 4.58 -11.04 7.36
C ASN A 127 3.13 -11.45 7.65
N SER A 128 2.16 -10.57 7.43
CA SER A 128 0.74 -10.88 7.56
C SER A 128 -0.10 -10.25 6.45
N SER A 129 -1.36 -10.67 6.35
CA SER A 129 -2.28 -10.28 5.29
C SER A 129 -2.55 -8.78 5.29
N THR A 130 -2.38 -8.14 4.15
CA THR A 130 -2.72 -6.74 3.90
C THR A 130 -3.90 -6.67 2.93
N GLN A 131 -5.08 -6.39 3.47
CA GLN A 131 -6.30 -6.28 2.66
C GLN A 131 -6.42 -4.89 2.04
N GLY A 132 -6.76 -4.84 0.76
CA GLY A 132 -7.06 -3.61 0.04
C GLY A 132 -8.24 -2.82 0.61
N LYS A 133 -8.44 -1.62 0.14
CA LYS A 133 -9.44 -0.67 0.66
C LYS A 133 -10.60 -0.38 -0.32
N GLY A 134 -10.65 -1.08 -1.44
CA GLY A 134 -11.69 -0.93 -2.46
C GLY A 134 -11.17 -0.49 -3.82
N GLY A 135 -12.04 -0.54 -4.82
CA GLY A 135 -11.69 -0.15 -6.19
C GLY A 135 -11.26 1.31 -6.30
N ALA A 136 -10.39 1.60 -7.25
CA ALA A 136 -9.78 2.91 -7.48
C ALA A 136 -9.04 3.48 -6.25
N THR A 137 -8.50 2.62 -5.38
CA THR A 137 -7.68 3.01 -4.22
C THR A 137 -6.25 2.51 -4.33
N THR A 138 -5.32 3.27 -3.73
CA THR A 138 -3.96 2.82 -3.48
C THR A 138 -3.77 2.65 -1.98
N PHE A 139 -3.39 1.47 -1.53
CA PHE A 139 -3.08 1.16 -0.15
C PHE A 139 -1.62 0.72 -0.01
N ILE A 140 -0.86 1.43 0.82
CA ILE A 140 0.52 1.11 1.16
C ILE A 140 0.55 0.75 2.63
N ALA A 141 0.99 -0.46 2.95
CA ALA A 141 1.06 -0.95 4.32
C ALA A 141 2.42 -1.53 4.65
N SER A 142 2.86 -1.30 5.87
CA SER A 142 3.98 -1.99 6.49
C SER A 142 3.51 -2.74 7.73
N HIS A 143 4.14 -3.87 8.04
CA HIS A 143 3.85 -4.65 9.21
C HIS A 143 5.03 -4.61 10.18
N ASN A 144 4.74 -4.35 11.45
CA ASN A 144 5.66 -4.65 12.53
C ASN A 144 5.48 -6.11 12.97
N SER A 145 6.53 -6.75 13.49
CA SER A 145 6.46 -8.12 14.01
C SER A 145 5.35 -8.24 15.06
N GLY A 146 4.25 -8.92 14.71
CA GLY A 146 3.13 -9.22 15.62
C GLY A 146 1.96 -8.25 15.60
N GLY A 147 1.92 -7.24 14.72
CA GLY A 147 0.83 -6.26 14.64
C GLY A 147 -0.05 -6.37 13.40
N SER A 148 -1.25 -5.78 13.48
CA SER A 148 -2.07 -5.51 12.31
C SER A 148 -1.38 -4.52 11.38
N PRO A 149 -1.59 -4.60 10.04
CA PRO A 149 -0.96 -3.69 9.12
C PRO A 149 -1.37 -2.24 9.39
N GLY A 150 -0.39 -1.40 9.72
CA GLY A 150 -0.53 0.04 9.64
C GLY A 150 -0.30 0.49 8.21
N GLY A 151 -1.01 1.52 7.75
CA GLY A 151 -0.79 2.02 6.40
C GLY A 151 -1.66 3.21 6.05
N VAL A 152 -1.34 3.79 4.92
CA VAL A 152 -2.09 4.91 4.35
C VAL A 152 -2.75 4.48 3.05
N TYR A 153 -3.91 5.03 2.75
CA TYR A 153 -4.60 4.80 1.49
C TYR A 153 -5.07 6.11 0.86
N ARG A 154 -5.19 6.07 -0.45
CA ARG A 154 -5.72 7.18 -1.24
C ARG A 154 -6.91 6.70 -2.05
N GLY A 155 -8.06 7.34 -1.89
CA GLY A 155 -9.25 7.10 -2.71
C GLY A 155 -9.18 7.81 -4.07
N GLY A 156 -9.97 7.37 -5.03
CA GLY A 156 -9.84 7.67 -6.45
C GLY A 156 -9.69 9.15 -6.82
N ASN A 157 -10.40 10.07 -6.16
CA ASN A 157 -10.35 11.49 -6.50
C ASN A 157 -9.78 12.38 -5.37
N SER A 158 -8.98 11.81 -4.48
CA SER A 158 -8.33 12.54 -3.38
C SER A 158 -6.87 12.84 -3.70
N SER A 159 -6.41 14.04 -3.38
CA SER A 159 -4.98 14.39 -3.39
C SER A 159 -4.29 14.03 -2.06
N SER A 160 -5.06 13.70 -1.02
CA SER A 160 -4.57 13.43 0.33
C SER A 160 -4.58 11.94 0.64
N TRP A 161 -3.64 11.50 1.47
CA TRP A 161 -3.62 10.17 2.07
C TRP A 161 -4.58 10.14 3.25
N SER A 162 -5.30 9.03 3.41
CA SER A 162 -6.24 8.82 4.50
C SER A 162 -5.78 7.67 5.39
N THR A 163 -6.10 7.75 6.67
CA THR A 163 -5.90 6.67 7.64
C THR A 163 -7.26 6.17 8.15
N THR A 164 -7.32 4.91 8.58
CA THR A 164 -8.56 4.36 9.16
C THR A 164 -8.78 4.94 10.56
N SER A 165 -9.98 5.48 10.85
CA SER A 165 -10.32 6.13 12.13
C SER A 165 -11.70 5.72 12.65
N ASP A 166 -12.09 4.45 12.47
CA ASP A 166 -13.38 3.91 12.92
C ASP A 166 -13.39 3.66 14.43
N ILE A 167 -14.46 4.05 15.14
CA ILE A 167 -14.61 3.85 16.58
C ILE A 167 -14.52 2.38 17.00
N ARG A 168 -14.94 1.45 16.15
CA ARG A 168 -14.95 0.01 16.42
C ARG A 168 -13.56 -0.61 16.58
N ILE A 169 -12.51 0.08 16.12
CA ILE A 169 -11.11 -0.34 16.26
C ILE A 169 -10.36 0.43 17.35
N LYS A 170 -11.03 1.36 18.05
CA LYS A 170 -10.46 2.19 19.11
C LYS A 170 -10.97 1.76 20.47
N LYS A 171 -10.16 1.93 21.49
CA LYS A 171 -10.52 1.69 22.89
C LYS A 171 -10.05 2.83 23.77
N ASN A 172 -10.63 2.98 24.97
CA ASN A 172 -10.25 4.00 25.95
C ASN A 172 -10.29 5.43 25.35
N VAL A 173 -11.31 5.72 24.56
CA VAL A 173 -11.49 7.01 23.92
C VAL A 173 -11.83 8.06 24.98
N VAL A 174 -10.99 9.07 25.09
CA VAL A 174 -11.16 10.22 25.99
C VAL A 174 -10.90 11.51 25.23
N ASP A 175 -11.49 12.62 25.68
CA ASP A 175 -11.25 13.91 25.08
C ASP A 175 -9.84 14.41 25.39
N ASN A 176 -9.19 14.99 24.39
CA ASN A 176 -7.96 15.75 24.53
C ASN A 176 -8.33 17.25 24.46
N ASN A 177 -8.04 17.99 25.53
CA ASN A 177 -8.35 19.42 25.62
C ASN A 177 -7.09 20.31 25.49
N THR A 178 -5.96 19.76 25.09
CA THR A 178 -4.75 20.52 24.84
C THR A 178 -4.84 21.22 23.49
N GLY A 179 -4.65 22.53 23.45
CA GLY A 179 -4.81 23.29 22.21
C GLY A 179 -4.02 24.60 22.20
N LEU A 180 -4.65 25.70 22.52
CA LEU A 180 -4.18 27.07 22.24
C LEU A 180 -2.80 27.38 22.84
N ASP A 181 -2.57 27.01 24.09
CA ASP A 181 -1.31 27.32 24.77
C ASP A 181 -0.14 26.62 24.09
N LYS A 182 -0.29 25.33 23.74
CA LYS A 182 0.75 24.56 23.05
C LYS A 182 1.00 25.03 21.63
N ILE A 183 -0.06 25.38 20.91
CA ILE A 183 0.07 25.90 19.55
C ILE A 183 0.80 27.24 19.55
N ASN A 184 0.57 28.09 20.54
CA ASN A 184 1.27 29.39 20.68
C ASN A 184 2.76 29.25 20.97
N GLU A 185 3.22 28.14 21.56
CA GLU A 185 4.64 27.86 21.80
C GLU A 185 5.37 27.41 20.52
N ILE A 186 4.65 26.92 19.48
CA ILE A 186 5.24 26.42 18.25
C ILE A 186 5.88 27.57 17.44
N ARG A 187 7.14 27.37 17.08
CA ARG A 187 7.89 28.32 16.27
C ARG A 187 7.93 27.86 14.82
N VAL A 188 7.34 28.64 13.93
CA VAL A 188 7.48 28.43 12.49
C VAL A 188 8.79 29.07 12.02
N ARG A 189 9.60 28.31 11.29
CA ARG A 189 10.95 28.69 10.88
C ARG A 189 11.08 28.78 9.37
N ASN A 190 11.91 29.70 8.92
CA ASN A 190 12.50 29.63 7.60
C ASN A 190 13.88 28.97 7.73
N PHE A 191 14.22 28.03 6.84
CA PHE A 191 15.48 27.31 6.84
C PHE A 191 15.87 26.87 5.43
N GLU A 192 17.11 26.46 5.24
CA GLU A 192 17.58 25.73 4.06
C GLU A 192 18.08 24.36 4.49
N TYR A 193 17.96 23.37 3.60
CA TYR A 193 18.53 22.05 3.86
C TYR A 193 20.04 22.08 3.65
N ARG A 194 20.77 21.41 4.53
CA ARG A 194 22.22 21.19 4.43
C ARG A 194 22.50 20.18 3.33
N THR A 195 23.60 20.36 2.61
CA THR A 195 24.10 19.39 1.64
C THR A 195 24.64 18.13 2.32
N GLU A 196 24.88 17.05 1.55
CA GLU A 196 25.46 15.81 2.06
C GLU A 196 26.84 16.06 2.73
N GLU A 197 27.64 16.96 2.16
CA GLU A 197 28.97 17.30 2.68
C GLU A 197 28.91 18.11 3.99
N GLU A 198 27.84 18.84 4.22
CA GLU A 198 27.65 19.66 5.43
C GLU A 198 27.10 18.84 6.62
N ILE A 199 26.55 17.63 6.36
CA ILE A 199 26.01 16.76 7.41
C ILE A 199 27.13 15.87 7.95
N THR A 200 27.51 16.08 9.21
CA THR A 200 28.59 15.31 9.87
C THR A 200 28.08 14.46 11.04
N GLU A 201 26.91 14.77 11.58
CA GLU A 201 26.35 14.16 12.79
C GLU A 201 25.37 13.01 12.50
N LEU A 202 24.96 12.87 11.24
CA LEU A 202 24.01 11.88 10.77
C LEU A 202 24.54 11.21 9.48
N PRO A 203 24.02 10.06 9.10
CA PRO A 203 24.33 9.49 7.78
C PRO A 203 24.00 10.49 6.65
N SER A 204 24.86 10.58 5.65
CA SER A 204 24.66 11.49 4.49
C SER A 204 23.35 11.20 3.73
N THR A 205 22.85 9.97 3.82
CA THR A 205 21.53 9.56 3.28
C THR A 205 20.34 10.30 3.93
N CYS A 206 20.55 11.02 5.03
CA CYS A 206 19.54 11.91 5.63
C CYS A 206 19.43 13.26 4.91
N ALA A 207 20.34 13.60 4.01
CA ALA A 207 20.28 14.83 3.24
C ALA A 207 19.03 14.88 2.35
N ILE A 208 18.40 16.03 2.32
CA ILE A 208 17.24 16.31 1.47
C ILE A 208 17.68 17.26 0.37
N GLY A 209 17.74 16.76 -0.87
CA GLY A 209 18.21 17.52 -2.04
C GLY A 209 17.22 18.59 -2.52
N LYS A 210 16.72 19.43 -1.61
CA LYS A 210 15.80 20.52 -1.90
C LYS A 210 16.49 21.87 -1.63
N GLU A 211 16.66 22.65 -2.66
CA GLU A 211 17.34 23.94 -2.60
C GLU A 211 16.40 25.10 -2.21
N GLY A 212 17.00 26.17 -1.72
CA GLY A 212 16.36 27.45 -1.39
C GLY A 212 15.59 27.44 -0.08
N LEU A 213 15.02 28.59 0.25
CA LEU A 213 14.35 28.84 1.52
C LEU A 213 13.09 27.98 1.67
N GLN A 214 13.00 27.28 2.77
CA GLN A 214 11.86 26.45 3.17
C GLN A 214 11.15 27.06 4.37
N LEU A 215 9.86 26.77 4.51
CA LEU A 215 9.04 27.11 5.67
C LEU A 215 8.63 25.81 6.39
N GLY A 216 8.78 25.77 7.70
CA GLY A 216 8.41 24.61 8.50
C GLY A 216 8.75 24.73 9.97
N VAL A 217 8.89 23.60 10.64
CA VAL A 217 9.21 23.51 12.06
C VAL A 217 10.48 22.68 12.26
N ILE A 218 11.12 22.81 13.41
CA ILE A 218 12.29 22.02 13.80
C ILE A 218 11.84 20.95 14.79
N ALA A 219 12.06 19.68 14.45
CA ALA A 219 11.58 18.53 15.21
C ALA A 219 12.02 18.58 16.69
N GLN A 220 13.26 18.99 16.98
CA GLN A 220 13.77 19.13 18.34
C GLN A 220 13.07 20.23 19.14
N GLU A 221 12.59 21.30 18.50
CA GLU A 221 11.79 22.34 19.15
C GLU A 221 10.37 21.83 19.44
N ILE A 222 9.76 21.12 18.47
CA ILE A 222 8.44 20.52 18.62
C ILE A 222 8.41 19.44 19.70
N GLU A 223 9.45 18.61 19.80
CA GLU A 223 9.55 17.55 20.80
C GLU A 223 9.43 18.06 22.26
N GLN A 224 9.87 19.29 22.50
CA GLN A 224 9.77 19.92 23.83
C GLN A 224 8.34 20.38 24.15
N ILE A 225 7.53 20.66 23.14
CA ILE A 225 6.19 21.20 23.27
C ILE A 225 5.14 20.06 23.17
N LEU A 226 5.27 19.23 22.15
CA LEU A 226 4.37 18.13 21.76
C LEU A 226 5.20 16.88 21.44
N PRO A 227 5.73 16.16 22.43
CA PRO A 227 6.60 15.01 22.21
C PRO A 227 5.92 13.86 21.46
N ASP A 228 4.60 13.74 21.55
CA ASP A 228 3.79 12.71 20.91
C ASP A 228 3.65 12.85 19.39
N VAL A 229 4.03 14.01 18.82
CA VAL A 229 4.05 14.23 17.38
C VAL A 229 5.45 14.09 16.76
N VAL A 230 6.46 13.73 17.55
CA VAL A 230 7.84 13.56 17.08
C VAL A 230 8.28 12.11 17.20
N SER A 231 8.86 11.60 16.13
CA SER A 231 9.46 10.26 16.08
C SER A 231 10.93 10.36 15.68
N THR A 232 11.72 9.37 16.11
CA THR A 232 13.11 9.22 15.68
C THR A 232 13.22 7.99 14.79
N GLU A 233 13.71 8.17 13.58
CA GLU A 233 13.96 7.09 12.64
C GLU A 233 15.17 6.25 13.05
N THR A 234 15.35 5.09 12.41
CA THR A 234 16.53 4.23 12.61
C THR A 234 17.85 4.89 12.20
N THR A 235 17.78 5.89 11.35
CA THR A 235 18.92 6.74 10.92
C THR A 235 19.35 7.73 12.00
N GLY A 236 18.54 7.95 13.03
CA GLY A 236 18.71 8.99 14.04
C GLY A 236 18.04 10.33 13.67
N CYS A 237 17.53 10.47 12.44
CA CYS A 237 16.77 11.65 12.03
C CYS A 237 15.43 11.72 12.78
N LYS A 238 15.02 12.92 13.14
CA LYS A 238 13.70 13.16 13.74
C LYS A 238 12.69 13.61 12.70
N THR A 239 11.48 13.12 12.81
CA THR A 239 10.33 13.47 11.96
C THR A 239 9.21 14.06 12.79
N VAL A 240 8.39 14.89 12.18
CA VAL A 240 7.20 15.50 12.81
C VAL A 240 5.94 15.02 12.10
N ASP A 241 5.00 14.49 12.87
CA ASP A 241 3.66 14.13 12.41
C ASP A 241 2.77 15.39 12.38
N SER A 242 2.66 15.98 11.21
CA SER A 242 1.84 17.17 10.98
C SER A 242 0.33 16.90 11.11
N ASP A 243 -0.12 15.66 10.89
CA ASP A 243 -1.54 15.30 10.97
C ASP A 243 -2.02 15.41 12.42
N ASN A 244 -1.22 14.95 13.38
CA ASN A 244 -1.55 15.10 14.79
C ASN A 244 -1.53 16.57 15.25
N ILE A 245 -0.63 17.42 14.74
CA ILE A 245 -0.65 18.86 15.02
C ILE A 245 -1.98 19.49 14.58
N THR A 246 -2.59 19.01 13.51
CA THR A 246 -3.90 19.49 13.04
C THR A 246 -4.99 19.33 14.12
N TRP A 247 -4.97 18.25 14.90
CA TRP A 247 -5.95 18.05 15.98
C TRP A 247 -5.74 18.99 17.16
N TYR A 248 -4.50 19.36 17.48
CA TYR A 248 -4.21 20.42 18.44
C TYR A 248 -4.67 21.80 17.93
N LEU A 249 -4.56 22.07 16.63
CA LEU A 249 -5.11 23.29 16.02
C LEU A 249 -6.63 23.34 16.14
N VAL A 250 -7.35 22.21 15.95
CA VAL A 250 -8.80 22.15 16.14
C VAL A 250 -9.17 22.54 17.58
N ASN A 251 -8.45 22.04 18.59
CA ASN A 251 -8.67 22.41 19.98
C ASN A 251 -8.36 23.90 20.23
N ALA A 252 -7.24 24.39 19.69
CA ALA A 252 -6.85 25.79 19.83
C ALA A 252 -7.91 26.75 19.27
N VAL A 253 -8.50 26.43 18.11
CA VAL A 253 -9.58 27.21 17.51
C VAL A 253 -10.83 27.21 18.40
N LYS A 254 -11.23 26.05 18.98
CA LYS A 254 -12.36 25.95 19.91
C LYS A 254 -12.14 26.79 21.17
N GLU A 255 -10.94 26.72 21.76
CA GLU A 255 -10.57 27.54 22.94
C GLU A 255 -10.59 29.05 22.63
N LEU A 256 -10.07 29.42 21.43
CA LEU A 256 -10.08 30.81 21.00
C LEU A 256 -11.52 31.31 20.78
N SER A 257 -12.38 30.52 20.13
CA SER A 257 -13.79 30.86 19.95
C SER A 257 -14.49 31.10 21.29
N ALA A 258 -14.30 30.19 22.26
CA ALA A 258 -14.88 30.36 23.59
C ALA A 258 -14.39 31.61 24.33
N LYS A 259 -13.10 31.98 24.17
CA LYS A 259 -12.57 33.24 24.74
C LYS A 259 -13.17 34.47 24.06
N VAL A 260 -13.42 34.43 22.76
CA VAL A 260 -14.09 35.52 22.04
C VAL A 260 -15.53 35.69 22.53
N ASP A 261 -16.31 34.60 22.62
CA ASP A 261 -17.69 34.62 23.14
C ASP A 261 -17.77 35.19 24.57
N GLU A 262 -16.81 34.80 25.42
CA GLU A 262 -16.71 35.36 26.77
C GLU A 262 -16.44 36.88 26.79
N LEU A 263 -15.52 37.34 25.93
CA LEU A 263 -15.22 38.77 25.82
C LEU A 263 -16.41 39.57 25.28
N GLU A 264 -17.11 39.06 24.27
CA GLU A 264 -18.31 39.67 23.72
C GLU A 264 -19.43 39.78 24.77
N SER A 265 -19.58 38.74 25.61
CA SER A 265 -20.57 38.73 26.68
C SER A 265 -20.29 39.77 27.79
N LYS A 266 -19.02 40.18 27.97
CA LYS A 266 -18.59 41.19 28.93
C LYS A 266 -18.73 42.63 28.40
N LEU A 267 -18.85 42.79 27.08
CA LEU A 267 -18.98 44.09 26.41
C LEU A 267 -20.47 44.51 26.24
N ASN A 268 -21.40 43.56 26.34
CA ASN A 268 -22.88 43.78 26.34
C ASN A 268 -23.42 43.83 27.78
#